data_2252d45af55021beeb18ee67557f24e1
#
_entry.id   2252d45af55021beeb18ee67557f24e1
#
_cell.length_a   1.000
_cell.length_b   1.000
_cell.length_c   1.000
_cell.angle_alpha   90.00
_cell.angle_beta   90.00
_cell.angle_gamma   90.00
#
_symmetry.space_group_name_H-M   'P 1'
#
loop_
_entity.id
_entity.type
_entity.pdbx_description
1 polymer ?
#
loop_
_entity_poly.entity_id
_entity_poly.type
_entity_poly.pdbx_seq_one_letter_code
_entity_poly.pdbx_strand_id
1 'polypeptide(L)'
;VSTLPTIRGRRIEWREQPHEVLELTFGNGAERTFYRMAQQGPGAVMVVAMPDAKTVLLTREYAAGLHRYVLGLPRGRIDEGETALEAAQRELKEEVGYGAHRLTQLRPLALAPSYMSHQIELVLAEALYPERLEGDEPEPIEVIPAALADLPRLALDPDFAEGRALGALLVVMGYLAQREDAA
;
A
#
# COMPACT_ATOMS: atom_id res chain seq x y z
N VAL A 1 19.91 -6.91 -11.90
CA VAL A 1 19.74 -6.95 -10.43
C VAL A 1 20.31 -5.65 -9.90
N SER A 2 19.43 -4.77 -9.41
CA SER A 2 19.86 -3.50 -8.80
C SER A 2 20.74 -3.80 -7.59
N THR A 3 21.86 -3.09 -7.47
CA THR A 3 22.72 -3.17 -6.28
C THR A 3 22.10 -2.32 -5.17
N LEU A 4 22.14 -2.82 -3.92
CA LEU A 4 21.62 -2.06 -2.78
C LEU A 4 22.32 -0.70 -2.67
N PRO A 5 21.54 0.38 -2.39
CA PRO A 5 22.11 1.68 -2.08
C PRO A 5 23.10 1.63 -0.93
N THR A 6 24.17 2.40 -1.03
CA THR A 6 25.19 2.48 0.02
C THR A 6 24.77 3.46 1.10
N ILE A 7 24.72 3.02 2.36
CA ILE A 7 24.53 3.90 3.50
C ILE A 7 25.79 4.71 3.73
N ARG A 8 25.77 6.00 3.36
CA ARG A 8 26.93 6.92 3.53
C ARG A 8 27.08 7.47 4.96
N GLY A 9 26.01 7.40 5.76
CA GLY A 9 26.03 7.87 7.14
C GLY A 9 24.78 7.45 7.89
N ARG A 10 24.92 7.32 9.21
CA ARG A 10 23.81 7.11 10.14
C ARG A 10 23.92 8.13 11.26
N ARG A 11 22.80 8.79 11.59
CA ARG A 11 22.69 9.61 12.79
C ARG A 11 21.31 9.36 13.41
N ILE A 12 21.25 9.43 14.72
CA ILE A 12 19.97 9.43 15.44
C ILE A 12 19.56 10.88 15.57
N GLU A 13 18.40 11.20 15.02
CA GLU A 13 17.81 12.51 15.08
C GLU A 13 16.41 12.38 15.68
N TRP A 14 16.19 13.01 16.82
CA TRP A 14 14.87 13.09 17.41
C TRP A 14 14.09 14.17 16.70
N ARG A 15 13.07 13.79 15.95
CA ARG A 15 12.08 14.70 15.39
C ARG A 15 10.80 14.54 16.18
N GLU A 16 10.19 15.67 16.54
CA GLU A 16 8.85 15.63 17.07
C GLU A 16 7.90 15.17 15.96
N GLN A 17 7.47 13.93 16.08
CA GLN A 17 6.34 13.43 15.28
C GLN A 17 5.07 13.92 15.97
N PRO A 18 4.03 14.33 15.23
CA PRO A 18 2.78 14.73 15.84
C PRO A 18 2.16 13.53 16.58
N HIS A 19 2.23 13.59 17.86
CA HIS A 19 1.57 12.63 18.75
C HIS A 19 0.27 13.26 19.25
N GLU A 20 -0.82 12.53 19.13
CA GLU A 20 -2.06 12.85 19.83
C GLU A 20 -2.07 12.14 21.17
N VAL A 21 -2.53 12.88 22.19
CA VAL A 21 -2.84 12.35 23.51
C VAL A 21 -4.34 12.17 23.59
N LEU A 22 -4.79 10.93 23.81
CA LEU A 22 -6.20 10.60 23.96
C LEU A 22 -6.48 10.26 25.42
N GLU A 23 -7.30 11.08 26.07
CA GLU A 23 -7.83 10.81 27.41
C GLU A 23 -9.20 10.16 27.24
N LEU A 24 -9.32 8.89 27.60
CA LEU A 24 -10.51 8.09 27.36
C LEU A 24 -11.14 7.58 28.64
N THR A 25 -12.48 7.67 28.72
CA THR A 25 -13.29 6.99 29.74
C THR A 25 -14.02 5.84 29.07
N PHE A 26 -13.76 4.62 29.52
CA PHE A 26 -14.39 3.41 29.01
C PHE A 26 -15.79 3.21 29.61
N GLY A 27 -16.61 2.37 28.99
CA GLY A 27 -17.98 2.10 29.44
C GLY A 27 -18.10 1.49 30.85
N ASN A 28 -17.02 0.93 31.39
CA ASN A 28 -16.92 0.45 32.77
C ASN A 28 -16.41 1.52 33.74
N GLY A 29 -16.26 2.78 33.29
CA GLY A 29 -15.77 3.90 34.09
C GLY A 29 -14.24 3.98 34.23
N ALA A 30 -13.48 3.07 33.63
CA ALA A 30 -12.02 3.14 33.69
C ALA A 30 -11.50 4.28 32.79
N GLU A 31 -10.58 5.07 33.34
CA GLU A 31 -9.90 6.14 32.58
C GLU A 31 -8.51 5.70 32.19
N ARG A 32 -8.11 6.04 30.96
CA ARG A 32 -6.77 5.76 30.41
C ARG A 32 -6.33 6.86 29.46
N THR A 33 -5.03 7.10 29.45
CA THR A 33 -4.35 7.97 28.49
C THR A 33 -3.60 7.12 27.48
N PHE A 34 -3.82 7.39 26.19
CA PHE A 34 -3.11 6.76 25.09
C PHE A 34 -2.35 7.80 24.28
N TYR A 35 -1.23 7.38 23.72
CA TYR A 35 -0.42 8.18 22.82
C TYR A 35 -0.42 7.51 21.45
N ARG A 36 -0.73 8.25 20.38
CA ARG A 36 -0.69 7.71 19.02
C ARG A 36 -0.02 8.67 18.06
N MET A 37 0.58 8.13 17.01
CA MET A 37 1.03 8.89 15.86
C MET A 37 -0.19 9.25 15.01
N ALA A 38 -0.43 10.55 14.84
CA ALA A 38 -1.55 11.05 14.04
C ALA A 38 -1.23 11.02 12.56
N GLN A 39 -2.19 10.59 11.73
CA GLN A 39 -2.12 10.74 10.28
C GLN A 39 -2.15 12.22 9.93
N GLN A 40 -1.27 12.63 9.03
CA GLN A 40 -1.26 13.97 8.45
C GLN A 40 -1.65 13.89 6.99
N GLY A 41 -2.46 14.88 6.57
CA GLY A 41 -2.95 14.95 5.20
C GLY A 41 -4.00 13.89 4.85
N PRO A 42 -4.33 13.75 3.56
CA PRO A 42 -5.40 12.90 3.08
C PRO A 42 -5.17 11.39 3.24
N GLY A 43 -3.93 10.98 3.47
CA GLY A 43 -3.57 9.55 3.59
C GLY A 43 -2.80 9.01 2.40
N ALA A 44 -3.02 7.73 2.10
CA ALA A 44 -2.33 7.04 1.02
C ALA A 44 -3.27 6.02 0.34
N VAL A 45 -2.90 5.59 -0.86
CA VAL A 45 -3.57 4.51 -1.60
C VAL A 45 -2.62 3.33 -1.80
N MET A 46 -3.19 2.14 -1.89
CA MET A 46 -2.54 0.91 -2.35
C MET A 46 -3.40 0.30 -3.44
N VAL A 47 -2.78 -0.05 -4.55
CA VAL A 47 -3.50 -0.51 -5.75
C VAL A 47 -3.21 -1.97 -6.02
N VAL A 48 -4.25 -2.80 -6.08
CA VAL A 48 -4.13 -4.14 -6.65
C VAL A 48 -4.47 -4.05 -8.14
N ALA A 49 -3.43 -4.04 -8.96
CA ALA A 49 -3.52 -3.89 -10.40
C ALA A 49 -3.64 -5.26 -11.08
N MET A 50 -4.74 -5.52 -11.76
CA MET A 50 -5.03 -6.79 -12.41
C MET A 50 -5.15 -6.60 -13.94
N PRO A 51 -4.13 -7.03 -14.71
CA PRO A 51 -4.20 -7.01 -16.17
C PRO A 51 -5.23 -8.01 -16.72
N ASP A 52 -5.49 -9.08 -15.97
CA ASP A 52 -6.52 -10.09 -16.26
C ASP A 52 -7.10 -10.65 -14.94
N ALA A 53 -8.06 -11.56 -15.04
CA ALA A 53 -8.77 -12.11 -13.87
C ALA A 53 -7.90 -12.98 -12.93
N LYS A 54 -6.67 -13.32 -13.30
CA LYS A 54 -5.82 -14.27 -12.56
C LYS A 54 -4.45 -13.72 -12.21
N THR A 55 -4.07 -12.58 -12.79
CA THR A 55 -2.74 -11.98 -12.64
C THR A 55 -2.83 -10.69 -11.86
N VAL A 56 -1.90 -10.47 -10.93
CA VAL A 56 -1.66 -9.20 -10.25
C VAL A 56 -0.27 -8.68 -10.60
N LEU A 57 -0.12 -7.37 -10.72
CA LEU A 57 1.16 -6.72 -10.89
C LEU A 57 1.71 -6.34 -9.52
N LEU A 58 2.82 -6.96 -9.14
CA LEU A 58 3.59 -6.60 -7.95
C LEU A 58 4.66 -5.58 -8.34
N THR A 59 5.11 -4.81 -7.36
CA THR A 59 6.26 -3.92 -7.48
C THR A 59 7.42 -4.47 -6.66
N ARG A 60 8.66 -4.24 -7.13
CA ARG A 60 9.86 -4.46 -6.34
C ARG A 60 10.59 -3.15 -6.19
N GLU A 61 10.71 -2.67 -4.97
CA GLU A 61 11.29 -1.38 -4.65
C GLU A 61 12.18 -1.44 -3.40
N TYR A 62 13.04 -0.44 -3.23
CA TYR A 62 13.89 -0.32 -2.06
C TYR A 62 13.11 0.16 -0.84
N ALA A 63 13.12 -0.65 0.22
CA ALA A 63 12.51 -0.31 1.49
C ALA A 63 13.59 0.19 2.49
N ALA A 64 13.66 1.49 2.69
CA ALA A 64 14.64 2.12 3.58
C ALA A 64 14.55 1.59 5.03
N GLY A 65 13.35 1.28 5.51
CA GLY A 65 13.13 0.73 6.85
C GLY A 65 13.77 -0.65 7.07
N LEU A 66 13.88 -1.45 6.01
CA LEU A 66 14.48 -2.78 6.04
C LEU A 66 15.87 -2.84 5.39
N HIS A 67 16.27 -1.76 4.71
CA HIS A 67 17.49 -1.66 3.91
C HIS A 67 17.65 -2.83 2.93
N ARG A 68 16.60 -3.13 2.20
CA ARG A 68 16.59 -4.15 1.13
C ARG A 68 15.50 -3.85 0.12
N TYR A 69 15.55 -4.50 -1.04
CA TYR A 69 14.44 -4.54 -1.97
C TYR A 69 13.37 -5.50 -1.45
N VAL A 70 12.11 -5.08 -1.56
CA VAL A 70 10.94 -5.87 -1.14
C VAL A 70 9.90 -5.92 -2.23
N LEU A 71 9.16 -7.02 -2.26
CA LEU A 71 7.95 -7.13 -3.06
C LEU A 71 6.79 -6.43 -2.34
N GLY A 72 5.98 -5.76 -3.11
CA GLY A 72 4.81 -5.03 -2.63
C GLY A 72 3.78 -4.83 -3.72
N LEU A 73 2.92 -3.85 -3.50
CA LEU A 73 1.91 -3.38 -4.44
C LEU A 73 2.14 -1.89 -4.71
N PRO A 74 1.76 -1.40 -5.89
CA PRO A 74 1.78 0.04 -6.19
C PRO A 74 1.06 0.82 -5.09
N ARG A 75 1.68 1.90 -4.63
CA ARG A 75 1.14 2.71 -3.53
C ARG A 75 1.79 4.07 -3.46
N GLY A 76 1.04 5.06 -3.07
CA GLY A 76 1.59 6.36 -2.80
C GLY A 76 0.66 7.25 -1.99
N ARG A 77 1.05 8.49 -1.81
CA ARG A 77 0.29 9.47 -1.04
C ARG A 77 -0.88 10.00 -1.88
N ILE A 78 -1.95 10.32 -1.20
CA ILE A 78 -3.04 11.13 -1.79
C ILE A 78 -2.61 12.59 -1.66
N ASP A 79 -2.57 13.31 -2.77
CA ASP A 79 -2.25 14.72 -2.78
C ASP A 79 -3.41 15.59 -2.29
N GLU A 80 -3.13 16.82 -1.91
CA GLU A 80 -4.17 17.73 -1.44
C GLU A 80 -5.17 18.05 -2.57
N GLY A 81 -6.44 17.77 -2.32
CA GLY A 81 -7.52 17.92 -3.29
C GLY A 81 -7.74 16.71 -4.21
N GLU A 82 -6.92 15.68 -4.12
CA GLU A 82 -7.05 14.44 -4.87
C GLU A 82 -7.98 13.47 -4.13
N THR A 83 -8.79 12.73 -4.87
CA THR A 83 -9.54 11.60 -4.32
C THR A 83 -8.65 10.33 -4.29
N ALA A 84 -9.04 9.33 -3.51
CA ALA A 84 -8.32 8.05 -3.48
C ALA A 84 -8.26 7.36 -4.86
N LEU A 85 -9.28 7.52 -5.69
CA LEU A 85 -9.31 6.93 -7.04
C LEU A 85 -8.40 7.68 -8.02
N GLU A 86 -8.32 9.01 -7.91
CA GLU A 86 -7.40 9.82 -8.71
C GLU A 86 -5.95 9.51 -8.34
N ALA A 87 -5.63 9.45 -7.03
CA ALA A 87 -4.32 9.03 -6.55
C ALA A 87 -3.97 7.61 -7.03
N ALA A 88 -4.89 6.66 -6.93
CA ALA A 88 -4.67 5.29 -7.42
C ALA A 88 -4.37 5.25 -8.92
N GLN A 89 -5.06 6.06 -9.73
CA GLN A 89 -4.81 6.16 -11.16
C GLN A 89 -3.44 6.77 -11.47
N ARG A 90 -3.03 7.80 -10.74
CA ARG A 90 -1.73 8.46 -10.89
C ARG A 90 -0.59 7.50 -10.51
N GLU A 91 -0.62 6.93 -9.31
CA GLU A 91 0.40 5.99 -8.81
C GLU A 91 0.55 4.76 -9.73
N LEU A 92 -0.57 4.23 -10.23
CA LEU A 92 -0.55 3.12 -11.18
C LEU A 92 0.21 3.47 -12.47
N LYS A 93 0.06 4.69 -12.99
CA LYS A 93 0.77 5.16 -14.18
C LYS A 93 2.24 5.44 -13.91
N GLU A 94 2.57 6.01 -12.76
CA GLU A 94 3.94 6.34 -12.36
C GLU A 94 4.75 5.08 -12.07
N GLU A 95 4.27 4.20 -11.21
CA GLU A 95 5.02 3.04 -10.74
C GLU A 95 4.96 1.85 -11.70
N VAL A 96 3.79 1.59 -12.29
CA VAL A 96 3.53 0.36 -13.08
C VAL A 96 3.50 0.63 -14.58
N GLY A 97 3.20 1.86 -15.00
CA GLY A 97 3.11 2.24 -16.40
C GLY A 97 1.79 1.85 -17.07
N TYR A 98 0.73 1.75 -16.29
CA TYR A 98 -0.62 1.47 -16.74
C TYR A 98 -1.62 2.45 -16.13
N GLY A 99 -2.65 2.81 -16.91
CA GLY A 99 -3.91 3.31 -16.37
C GLY A 99 -4.93 2.19 -16.25
N ALA A 100 -6.06 2.44 -15.60
CA ALA A 100 -7.16 1.50 -15.49
C ALA A 100 -8.49 2.13 -15.90
N HIS A 101 -9.30 1.40 -16.70
CA HIS A 101 -10.65 1.84 -17.04
C HIS A 101 -11.65 1.59 -15.92
N ARG A 102 -11.33 0.68 -14.98
CA ARG A 102 -12.18 0.39 -13.83
C ARG A 102 -11.35 0.41 -12.55
N LEU A 103 -11.69 1.33 -11.69
CA LEU A 103 -11.15 1.45 -10.33
C LEU A 103 -12.29 1.23 -9.34
N THR A 104 -12.08 0.35 -8.38
CA THR A 104 -13.03 0.05 -7.31
C THR A 104 -12.36 0.27 -5.97
N GLN A 105 -12.76 1.30 -5.24
CA GLN A 105 -12.32 1.49 -3.86
C GLN A 105 -13.01 0.45 -2.98
N LEU A 106 -12.24 -0.31 -2.21
CA LEU A 106 -12.75 -1.40 -1.38
C LEU A 106 -12.89 -0.96 0.08
N ARG A 107 -11.79 -0.93 0.80
CA ARG A 107 -11.79 -0.56 2.23
C ARG A 107 -10.41 -0.04 2.63
N PRO A 108 -10.32 0.80 3.67
CA PRO A 108 -9.02 1.15 4.25
C PRO A 108 -8.39 -0.03 4.98
N LEU A 109 -7.06 -0.06 4.98
CA LEU A 109 -6.24 -0.96 5.77
C LEU A 109 -5.44 -0.15 6.79
N ALA A 110 -5.49 -0.55 8.06
CA ALA A 110 -4.70 0.07 9.11
C ALA A 110 -3.27 -0.48 9.12
N LEU A 111 -2.29 0.37 9.38
CA LEU A 111 -0.88 -0.03 9.51
C LEU A 111 -0.60 -0.65 10.88
N ALA A 112 -0.84 0.12 11.93
CA ALA A 112 -0.57 -0.29 13.32
C ALA A 112 -1.61 0.35 14.25
N PRO A 113 -2.85 -0.18 14.30
CA PRO A 113 -4.00 0.49 14.91
C PRO A 113 -3.88 0.68 16.43
N SER A 114 -2.93 0.01 17.09
CA SER A 114 -2.69 0.17 18.51
C SER A 114 -2.00 1.48 18.89
N TYR A 115 -1.26 2.11 17.95
CA TYR A 115 -0.49 3.33 18.21
C TYR A 115 -0.36 4.28 17.00
N MET A 116 -1.04 4.01 15.90
CA MET A 116 -1.07 4.86 14.72
C MET A 116 -2.50 5.01 14.21
N SER A 117 -2.87 6.22 13.78
CA SER A 117 -4.15 6.44 13.08
C SER A 117 -4.03 6.28 11.55
N HIS A 118 -2.83 5.98 11.04
CA HIS A 118 -2.56 5.88 9.62
C HIS A 118 -3.33 4.71 8.98
N GLN A 119 -4.01 5.05 7.90
CA GLN A 119 -4.71 4.12 7.04
C GLN A 119 -4.25 4.29 5.60
N ILE A 120 -4.42 3.24 4.81
CA ILE A 120 -4.19 3.24 3.37
C ILE A 120 -5.46 2.77 2.67
N GLU A 121 -5.95 3.54 1.69
CA GLU A 121 -7.12 3.18 0.91
C GLU A 121 -6.77 2.08 -0.09
N LEU A 122 -7.52 0.99 -0.07
CA LEU A 122 -7.31 -0.12 -1.00
C LEU A 122 -8.18 0.07 -2.23
N VAL A 123 -7.55 0.07 -3.40
CA VAL A 123 -8.19 0.18 -4.71
C VAL A 123 -7.86 -1.03 -5.58
N LEU A 124 -8.89 -1.65 -6.14
CA LEU A 124 -8.75 -2.65 -7.21
C LEU A 124 -8.77 -1.94 -8.56
N ALA A 125 -7.75 -2.18 -9.39
CA ALA A 125 -7.63 -1.66 -10.74
C ALA A 125 -7.74 -2.80 -11.76
N GLU A 126 -8.72 -2.71 -12.66
CA GLU A 126 -9.02 -3.70 -13.69
C GLU A 126 -9.13 -3.02 -15.06
N ALA A 127 -9.12 -3.82 -16.14
CA ALA A 127 -9.13 -3.33 -17.52
C ALA A 127 -7.99 -2.32 -17.76
N LEU A 128 -6.77 -2.75 -17.48
CA LEU A 128 -5.57 -1.92 -17.61
C LEU A 128 -5.28 -1.57 -19.07
N TYR A 129 -4.74 -0.36 -19.28
CA TYR A 129 -4.24 0.12 -20.55
C TYR A 129 -2.86 0.76 -20.38
N PRO A 130 -1.95 0.65 -21.37
CA PRO A 130 -0.60 1.21 -21.25
C PRO A 130 -0.66 2.74 -21.21
N GLU A 131 -0.17 3.33 -20.14
CA GLU A 131 0.05 4.76 -19.97
C GLU A 131 1.04 4.97 -18.83
N ARG A 132 2.17 5.61 -19.12
CA ARG A 132 3.21 5.87 -18.11
C ARG A 132 3.34 7.37 -17.89
N LEU A 133 3.41 7.72 -16.62
CA LEU A 133 3.83 9.05 -16.15
C LEU A 133 5.24 8.95 -15.58
N GLU A 134 5.90 10.11 -15.48
CA GLU A 134 7.16 10.25 -14.76
C GLU A 134 6.85 10.29 -13.26
N GLY A 135 7.45 9.37 -12.50
CA GLY A 135 7.35 9.32 -11.04
C GLY A 135 8.51 10.04 -10.37
N ASP A 136 8.47 10.15 -9.05
CA ASP A 136 9.49 10.77 -8.19
C ASP A 136 10.46 9.76 -7.55
N GLU A 137 10.35 8.49 -7.91
CA GLU A 137 11.20 7.43 -7.39
C GLU A 137 12.65 7.58 -7.88
N PRO A 138 13.66 7.36 -6.99
CA PRO A 138 15.07 7.57 -7.31
C PRO A 138 15.61 6.58 -8.36
N GLU A 139 14.92 5.47 -8.59
CA GLU A 139 15.24 4.45 -9.57
C GLU A 139 13.96 3.81 -10.12
N PRO A 140 13.99 3.24 -11.34
CA PRO A 140 12.82 2.59 -11.92
C PRO A 140 12.33 1.43 -11.06
N ILE A 141 11.02 1.40 -10.77
CA ILE A 141 10.37 0.30 -10.08
C ILE A 141 10.28 -0.93 -11.00
N GLU A 142 10.70 -2.08 -10.50
CA GLU A 142 10.54 -3.36 -11.20
C GLU A 142 9.10 -3.86 -11.05
N VAL A 143 8.41 -4.09 -12.17
CA VAL A 143 7.05 -4.62 -12.19
C VAL A 143 7.08 -6.12 -12.43
N ILE A 144 6.49 -6.90 -11.55
CA ILE A 144 6.54 -8.37 -11.55
C ILE A 144 5.11 -8.92 -11.64
N PRO A 145 4.70 -9.49 -12.79
CA PRO A 145 3.44 -10.21 -12.88
C PRO A 145 3.46 -11.47 -12.02
N ALA A 146 2.43 -11.69 -11.22
CA ALA A 146 2.27 -12.86 -10.36
C ALA A 146 0.84 -13.43 -10.49
N ALA A 147 0.73 -14.75 -10.50
CA ALA A 147 -0.58 -15.38 -10.49
C ALA A 147 -1.21 -15.29 -9.08
N LEU A 148 -2.50 -14.96 -8.99
CA LEU A 148 -3.23 -14.98 -7.71
C LEU A 148 -3.19 -16.35 -7.05
N ALA A 149 -3.15 -17.43 -7.83
CA ALA A 149 -3.02 -18.80 -7.34
C ALA A 149 -1.68 -19.06 -6.61
N ASP A 150 -0.65 -18.26 -6.90
CA ASP A 150 0.67 -18.36 -6.24
C ASP A 150 0.74 -17.64 -4.89
N LEU A 151 -0.33 -16.97 -4.47
CA LEU A 151 -0.37 -16.17 -3.26
C LEU A 151 0.08 -16.94 -1.99
N PRO A 152 -0.31 -18.23 -1.77
CA PRO A 152 0.18 -18.99 -0.63
C PRO A 152 1.71 -19.16 -0.63
N ARG A 153 2.34 -19.28 -1.81
CA ARG A 153 3.79 -19.37 -1.96
C ARG A 153 4.45 -17.99 -1.76
N LEU A 154 3.86 -16.95 -2.35
CA LEU A 154 4.34 -15.56 -2.20
C LEU A 154 4.27 -15.11 -0.74
N ALA A 155 3.27 -15.52 0.02
CA ALA A 155 3.14 -15.19 1.44
C ALA A 155 4.27 -15.77 2.31
N LEU A 156 4.98 -16.79 1.81
CA LEU A 156 6.15 -17.38 2.48
C LEU A 156 7.48 -16.81 1.96
N ASP A 157 7.44 -15.98 0.94
CA ASP A 157 8.64 -15.35 0.39
C ASP A 157 9.12 -14.24 1.34
N PRO A 158 10.37 -14.31 1.86
CA PRO A 158 10.89 -13.29 2.76
C PRO A 158 11.00 -11.90 2.11
N ASP A 159 11.08 -11.82 0.78
CA ASP A 159 11.10 -10.54 0.06
C ASP A 159 9.71 -9.90 0.00
N PHE A 160 8.62 -10.67 0.20
CA PHE A 160 7.26 -10.13 0.33
C PHE A 160 6.97 -9.76 1.79
N ALA A 161 7.69 -8.78 2.30
CA ALA A 161 7.73 -8.46 3.72
C ALA A 161 6.61 -7.51 4.19
N GLU A 162 5.85 -6.89 3.27
CA GLU A 162 4.82 -5.93 3.64
C GLU A 162 3.47 -6.60 3.94
N GLY A 163 3.11 -6.65 5.23
CA GLY A 163 1.86 -7.28 5.68
C GLY A 163 0.58 -6.63 5.11
N ARG A 164 0.60 -5.33 4.79
CA ARG A 164 -0.54 -4.65 4.15
C ARG A 164 -0.76 -5.15 2.73
N ALA A 165 0.31 -5.37 1.96
CA ALA A 165 0.19 -5.90 0.60
C ALA A 165 -0.40 -7.32 0.60
N LEU A 166 0.02 -8.17 1.53
CA LEU A 166 -0.59 -9.50 1.72
C LEU A 166 -2.07 -9.39 2.12
N GLY A 167 -2.39 -8.49 3.06
CA GLY A 167 -3.77 -8.22 3.47
C GLY A 167 -4.62 -7.68 2.32
N ALA A 168 -4.08 -6.78 1.49
CA ALA A 168 -4.74 -6.23 0.31
C ALA A 168 -5.11 -7.31 -0.70
N LEU A 169 -4.18 -8.20 -1.02
CA LEU A 169 -4.41 -9.32 -1.94
C LEU A 169 -5.50 -10.27 -1.40
N LEU A 170 -5.48 -10.57 -0.10
CA LEU A 170 -6.51 -11.40 0.53
C LEU A 170 -7.91 -10.74 0.46
N VAL A 171 -8.00 -9.43 0.68
CA VAL A 171 -9.26 -8.67 0.56
C VAL A 171 -9.77 -8.72 -0.87
N VAL A 172 -8.90 -8.50 -1.87
CA VAL A 172 -9.28 -8.55 -3.29
C VAL A 172 -9.74 -9.95 -3.70
N MET A 173 -9.05 -11.00 -3.27
CA MET A 173 -9.50 -12.38 -3.54
C MET A 173 -10.89 -12.65 -2.98
N GLY A 174 -11.16 -12.21 -1.74
CA GLY A 174 -12.49 -12.33 -1.14
C GLY A 174 -13.56 -11.54 -1.90
N TYR A 175 -13.24 -10.33 -2.34
CA TYR A 175 -14.14 -9.50 -3.15
C TYR A 175 -14.47 -10.14 -4.51
N LEU A 176 -13.45 -10.68 -5.20
CA LEU A 176 -13.64 -11.35 -6.50
C LEU A 176 -14.48 -12.61 -6.37
N ALA A 177 -14.26 -13.45 -5.36
CA ALA A 177 -15.06 -14.62 -5.10
C ALA A 177 -16.54 -14.27 -4.88
N GLN A 178 -16.85 -13.26 -4.06
CA GLN A 178 -18.23 -12.81 -3.84
C GLN A 178 -18.90 -12.28 -5.12
N ARG A 179 -18.12 -11.65 -6.01
CA ARG A 179 -18.62 -11.14 -7.28
C ARG A 179 -18.95 -12.26 -8.26
N GLU A 180 -18.18 -13.35 -8.28
CA GLU A 180 -18.45 -14.54 -9.09
C GLU A 180 -19.71 -15.29 -8.61
N ASP A 181 -19.90 -15.41 -7.29
CA ASP A 181 -21.09 -16.05 -6.71
C ASP A 181 -22.39 -15.27 -6.97
N ALA A 182 -22.30 -13.98 -7.26
CA ALA A 182 -23.43 -13.09 -7.51
C ALA A 182 -23.82 -12.94 -9.01
N ALA A 183 -23.01 -13.49 -9.92
CA ALA A 183 -23.17 -13.38 -11.39
C ALA A 183 -23.86 -14.59 -11.98
#